data_a308483ed64836ec1ea0db8c266c91db
#
_entry.id   a308483ed64836ec1ea0db8c266c91db
#
_cell.length_a   1.000
_cell.length_b   1.000
_cell.length_c   1.000
_cell.angle_alpha   90.00
_cell.angle_beta   90.00
_cell.angle_gamma   90.00
#
_symmetry.space_group_name_H-M   'P 1'
#
loop_
_entity.id
_entity.type
_entity.pdbx_description
1 polymer ?
#
loop_
_entity_poly.entity_id
_entity_poly.type
_entity_poly.pdbx_seq_one_letter_code
_entity_poly.pdbx_strand_id
1 'polypeptide(L)'
;AESEDPGKTLLTDAVNDATSTLSNSAANAIDKTIPNSRTDISITSIDNRKTRYNIRNVTGFAMSSDGLARNFMQTSLNNANSRTVLNIGFGRRFLSSDEKWMTGINAFFDYDADYGHQRASIGGELKSSAIGLTANSYQALTEWKSGKDSNQEHVLDGYDIELGAQIPYMPGTTLFLKSWKWSG
;
A
#
# COMPACT_ATOMS: atom_id res chain seq x y z
N ALA A 1 37.01 6.86 -2.68
CA ALA A 1 36.17 5.66 -2.43
C ALA A 1 36.23 5.39 -0.93
N GLU A 2 35.17 5.75 -0.22
CA GLU A 2 35.01 5.38 1.20
C GLU A 2 34.79 3.87 1.25
N SER A 3 35.67 3.15 1.93
CA SER A 3 35.49 1.72 2.15
C SER A 3 34.35 1.54 3.14
N GLU A 4 33.24 0.95 2.69
CA GLU A 4 32.17 0.51 3.60
C GLU A 4 32.78 -0.40 4.66
N ASP A 5 32.53 -0.09 5.94
CA ASP A 5 32.98 -0.87 7.07
C ASP A 5 32.23 -2.22 7.08
N PRO A 6 32.92 -3.38 6.86
CA PRO A 6 32.26 -4.69 6.79
C PRO A 6 31.49 -5.02 8.07
N GLY A 7 31.89 -4.48 9.22
CA GLY A 7 31.20 -4.68 10.48
C GLY A 7 29.84 -3.97 10.53
N LYS A 8 29.75 -2.77 9.96
CA LYS A 8 28.47 -2.04 9.84
C LYS A 8 27.51 -2.74 8.89
N THR A 9 27.99 -3.25 7.77
CA THR A 9 27.18 -3.98 6.79
C THR A 9 26.57 -5.24 7.43
N LEU A 10 27.39 -6.05 8.10
CA LEU A 10 26.92 -7.26 8.80
C LEU A 10 25.89 -6.96 9.91
N LEU A 11 26.08 -5.89 10.68
CA LEU A 11 25.13 -5.48 11.70
C LEU A 11 23.81 -5.01 11.08
N THR A 12 23.87 -4.24 10.00
CA THR A 12 22.69 -3.75 9.27
C THR A 12 21.90 -4.92 8.68
N ASP A 13 22.58 -5.89 8.07
CA ASP A 13 21.96 -7.09 7.51
C ASP A 13 21.31 -7.95 8.59
N ALA A 14 21.97 -8.17 9.72
CA ALA A 14 21.41 -8.91 10.85
C ALA A 14 20.17 -8.22 11.45
N VAL A 15 20.19 -6.88 11.57
CA VAL A 15 19.03 -6.11 12.03
C VAL A 15 17.88 -6.18 11.04
N ASN A 16 18.16 -6.08 9.74
CA ASN A 16 17.14 -6.18 8.70
C ASN A 16 16.50 -7.57 8.66
N ASP A 17 17.30 -8.62 8.83
CA ASP A 17 16.85 -10.02 8.86
C ASP A 17 15.98 -10.28 10.09
N ALA A 18 16.40 -9.83 11.27
CA ALA A 18 15.60 -9.92 12.49
C ALA A 18 14.28 -9.14 12.36
N THR A 19 14.33 -7.93 11.78
CA THR A 19 13.14 -7.08 11.58
C THR A 19 12.16 -7.73 10.59
N SER A 20 12.65 -8.30 9.50
CA SER A 20 11.82 -9.00 8.52
C SER A 20 11.17 -10.26 9.11
N THR A 21 11.92 -11.03 9.89
CA THR A 21 11.42 -12.21 10.59
C THR A 21 10.31 -11.87 11.59
N LEU A 22 10.50 -10.83 12.39
CA LEU A 22 9.49 -10.33 13.33
C LEU A 22 8.24 -9.82 12.60
N SER A 23 8.42 -9.05 11.53
CA SER A 23 7.33 -8.52 10.71
C SER A 23 6.50 -9.64 10.09
N ASN A 24 7.16 -10.65 9.52
CA ASN A 24 6.48 -11.80 8.93
C ASN A 24 5.75 -12.63 9.99
N SER A 25 6.34 -12.82 11.17
CA SER A 25 5.71 -13.54 12.28
C SER A 25 4.47 -12.81 12.79
N ALA A 26 4.54 -11.49 12.94
CA ALA A 26 3.41 -10.67 13.35
C ALA A 26 2.28 -10.68 12.30
N ALA A 27 2.63 -10.54 11.02
CA ALA A 27 1.68 -10.61 9.91
C ALA A 27 0.95 -11.96 9.89
N ASN A 28 1.70 -13.05 10.00
CA ASN A 28 1.14 -14.41 10.04
C ASN A 28 0.23 -14.63 11.26
N ALA A 29 0.55 -14.05 12.41
CA ALA A 29 -0.29 -14.14 13.61
C ALA A 29 -1.64 -13.42 13.40
N ILE A 30 -1.63 -12.24 12.78
CA ILE A 30 -2.84 -11.50 12.42
C ILE A 30 -3.67 -12.30 11.42
N ASP A 31 -3.06 -12.82 10.36
CA ASP A 31 -3.74 -13.57 9.30
C ASP A 31 -4.37 -14.88 9.81
N LYS A 32 -3.75 -15.52 10.82
CA LYS A 32 -4.35 -16.67 11.50
C LYS A 32 -5.55 -16.30 12.35
N THR A 33 -5.58 -15.08 12.88
CA THR A 33 -6.65 -14.60 13.77
C THR A 33 -7.85 -14.06 12.98
N ILE A 34 -7.59 -13.42 11.85
CA ILE A 34 -8.62 -12.81 10.98
C ILE A 34 -8.80 -13.67 9.73
N PRO A 35 -9.92 -14.41 9.58
CA PRO A 35 -10.16 -15.26 8.41
C PRO A 35 -10.16 -14.45 7.11
N ASN A 36 -9.60 -15.04 6.05
CA ASN A 36 -9.51 -14.44 4.71
C ASN A 36 -8.76 -13.09 4.69
N SER A 37 -7.82 -12.89 5.60
CA SER A 37 -6.98 -11.71 5.62
C SER A 37 -5.58 -12.00 5.09
N ARG A 38 -4.95 -10.93 4.64
CA ARG A 38 -3.53 -10.87 4.32
C ARG A 38 -2.95 -9.60 4.90
N THR A 39 -1.92 -9.77 5.71
CA THR A 39 -1.21 -8.68 6.36
C THR A 39 0.20 -8.58 5.82
N ASP A 40 0.59 -7.38 5.42
CA ASP A 40 1.96 -7.03 5.06
C ASP A 40 2.50 -6.04 6.09
N ILE A 41 3.62 -6.35 6.70
CA ILE A 41 4.32 -5.47 7.64
C ILE A 41 5.72 -5.21 7.10
N SER A 42 6.07 -3.95 6.93
CA SER A 42 7.39 -3.52 6.52
C SER A 42 7.91 -2.47 7.51
N ILE A 43 9.09 -2.74 8.04
CA ILE A 43 9.78 -1.82 8.95
C ILE A 43 11.16 -1.57 8.35
N THR A 44 11.48 -0.31 8.11
CA THR A 44 12.76 0.10 7.57
C THR A 44 13.39 1.12 8.52
N SER A 45 14.55 0.77 9.05
CA SER A 45 15.39 1.69 9.81
C SER A 45 16.51 2.18 8.90
N ILE A 46 16.59 3.46 8.66
CA ILE A 46 17.67 4.07 7.88
C ILE A 46 18.54 4.87 8.84
N ASP A 47 19.77 4.40 9.05
CA ASP A 47 20.89 5.09 9.72
C ASP A 47 20.50 6.20 10.72
N ASN A 48 20.36 5.88 11.99
CA ASN A 48 20.07 6.83 13.09
C ASN A 48 18.96 7.86 12.80
N ARG A 49 18.23 7.70 11.72
CA ARG A 49 17.09 8.54 11.32
C ARG A 49 15.82 7.74 11.49
N LYS A 50 14.76 8.46 11.79
CA LYS A 50 13.40 8.01 12.12
C LYS A 50 12.99 6.72 11.43
N THR A 51 12.65 5.72 12.22
CA THR A 51 12.09 4.45 11.75
C THR A 51 10.88 4.71 10.86
N ARG A 52 10.84 4.05 9.73
CA ARG A 52 9.67 4.01 8.83
C ARG A 52 8.99 2.67 8.98
N TYR A 53 7.69 2.68 9.06
CA TYR A 53 6.92 1.44 9.06
C TYR A 53 5.68 1.57 8.20
N ASN A 54 5.29 0.47 7.61
CA ASN A 54 4.03 0.31 6.91
C ASN A 54 3.39 -1.00 7.38
N ILE A 55 2.15 -0.92 7.81
CA ILE A 55 1.33 -2.08 8.16
C ILE A 55 0.10 -1.99 7.28
N ARG A 56 -0.18 -3.03 6.51
CA ARG A 56 -1.36 -3.11 5.65
C ARG A 56 -2.03 -4.45 5.85
N ASN A 57 -3.34 -4.42 6.09
CA ASN A 57 -4.18 -5.60 6.12
C ASN A 57 -5.26 -5.49 5.06
N VAL A 58 -5.50 -6.57 4.34
CA VAL A 58 -6.61 -6.72 3.39
C VAL A 58 -7.42 -7.93 3.82
N THR A 59 -8.68 -7.72 4.14
CA THR A 59 -9.61 -8.78 4.55
C THR A 59 -10.73 -8.92 3.54
N GLY A 60 -10.89 -10.12 2.99
CA GLY A 60 -12.00 -10.46 2.10
C GLY A 60 -13.23 -10.92 2.90
N PHE A 61 -14.41 -10.40 2.54
CA PHE A 61 -15.68 -10.77 3.15
C PHE A 61 -16.80 -10.77 2.11
N ALA A 62 -17.95 -11.38 2.44
CA ALA A 62 -19.16 -11.40 1.59
C ALA A 62 -18.86 -11.73 0.11
N MET A 63 -18.70 -13.02 -0.15
CA MET A 63 -18.56 -13.56 -1.50
C MET A 63 -19.96 -13.78 -2.11
N SER A 64 -20.11 -13.56 -3.41
CA SER A 64 -21.33 -13.91 -4.14
C SER A 64 -21.57 -15.42 -4.16
N SER A 65 -22.81 -15.84 -4.41
CA SER A 65 -23.19 -17.26 -4.41
C SER A 65 -22.49 -18.08 -5.49
N ASP A 66 -22.13 -17.46 -6.59
CA ASP A 66 -21.36 -18.05 -7.70
C ASP A 66 -19.85 -18.04 -7.48
N GLY A 67 -19.38 -17.40 -6.39
CA GLY A 67 -17.96 -17.28 -6.06
C GLY A 67 -17.20 -16.26 -6.91
N LEU A 68 -17.85 -15.62 -7.87
CA LEU A 68 -17.19 -14.74 -8.86
C LEU A 68 -17.05 -13.28 -8.39
N ALA A 69 -17.68 -12.90 -7.29
CA ALA A 69 -17.50 -11.56 -6.73
C ALA A 69 -17.22 -11.61 -5.23
N ARG A 70 -16.30 -10.75 -4.77
CA ARG A 70 -15.91 -10.66 -3.36
C ARG A 70 -15.70 -9.22 -2.94
N ASN A 71 -16.26 -8.86 -1.81
CA ASN A 71 -15.96 -7.59 -1.14
C ASN A 71 -14.65 -7.72 -0.35
N PHE A 72 -13.95 -6.62 -0.21
CA PHE A 72 -12.78 -6.54 0.66
C PHE A 72 -12.76 -5.21 1.42
N MET A 73 -12.11 -5.24 2.56
CA MET A 73 -11.71 -4.08 3.33
C MET A 73 -10.18 -4.04 3.38
N GLN A 74 -9.62 -2.87 3.24
CA GLN A 74 -8.20 -2.64 3.47
C GLN A 74 -8.02 -1.60 4.55
N THR A 75 -7.11 -1.86 5.46
CA THR A 75 -6.64 -0.88 6.44
C THR A 75 -5.13 -0.78 6.34
N SER A 76 -4.58 0.41 6.48
CA SER A 76 -3.14 0.55 6.61
C SER A 76 -2.75 1.66 7.57
N LEU A 77 -1.58 1.49 8.16
CA LEU A 77 -0.89 2.44 8.99
C LEU A 77 0.49 2.66 8.38
N ASN A 78 0.75 3.87 7.95
CA ASN A 78 2.03 4.24 7.36
C ASN A 78 2.67 5.35 8.18
N ASN A 79 3.91 5.16 8.59
CA ASN A 79 4.71 6.22 9.19
C ASN A 79 5.96 6.47 8.37
N ALA A 80 6.14 7.71 7.96
CA ALA A 80 7.33 8.17 7.25
C ALA A 80 7.64 9.60 7.65
N ASN A 81 8.90 9.90 7.92
CA ASN A 81 9.37 11.24 8.26
C ASN A 81 8.63 11.89 9.45
N SER A 82 8.25 11.08 10.46
CA SER A 82 7.44 11.47 11.62
C SER A 82 6.04 11.96 11.25
N ARG A 83 5.49 11.44 10.20
CA ARG A 83 4.08 11.61 9.82
C ARG A 83 3.42 10.25 9.75
N THR A 84 2.31 10.12 10.44
CA THR A 84 1.54 8.88 10.54
C THR A 84 0.24 9.05 9.76
N VAL A 85 0.05 8.22 8.75
CA VAL A 85 -1.17 8.21 7.93
C VAL A 85 -1.91 6.90 8.14
N LEU A 86 -3.17 7.02 8.52
CA LEU A 86 -4.14 5.94 8.57
C LEU A 86 -4.89 5.92 7.25
N ASN A 87 -5.07 4.73 6.68
CA ASN A 87 -5.88 4.53 5.49
C ASN A 87 -6.91 3.44 5.77
N ILE A 88 -8.16 3.68 5.38
CA ILE A 88 -9.22 2.68 5.36
C ILE A 88 -9.90 2.70 4.00
N GLY A 89 -10.15 1.52 3.46
CA GLY A 89 -10.82 1.41 2.16
C GLY A 89 -11.68 0.18 2.06
N PHE A 90 -12.64 0.28 1.14
CA PHE A 90 -13.55 -0.80 0.78
C PHE A 90 -13.57 -0.95 -0.72
N GLY A 91 -13.75 -2.17 -1.16
CA GLY A 91 -13.85 -2.44 -2.58
C GLY A 91 -14.56 -3.76 -2.87
N ARG A 92 -14.82 -3.95 -4.14
CA ARG A 92 -15.37 -5.19 -4.66
C ARG A 92 -14.61 -5.61 -5.92
N ARG A 93 -14.26 -6.88 -5.95
CA ARG A 93 -13.61 -7.54 -7.08
C ARG A 93 -14.58 -8.50 -7.74
N PHE A 94 -14.49 -8.60 -9.06
CA PHE A 94 -15.28 -9.47 -9.89
C PHE A 94 -14.34 -10.30 -10.75
N LEU A 95 -14.49 -11.59 -10.72
CA LEU A 95 -13.79 -12.53 -11.59
C LEU A 95 -14.66 -12.83 -12.80
N SER A 96 -14.09 -12.82 -13.98
CA SER A 96 -14.83 -13.27 -15.18
C SER A 96 -15.18 -14.74 -15.08
N SER A 97 -16.23 -15.18 -15.78
CA SER A 97 -16.69 -16.59 -15.73
C SER A 97 -15.66 -17.60 -16.28
N ASP A 98 -14.72 -17.15 -17.10
CA ASP A 98 -13.58 -17.95 -17.56
C ASP A 98 -12.33 -17.83 -16.64
N GLU A 99 -12.47 -17.11 -15.52
CA GLU A 99 -11.45 -16.88 -14.48
C GLU A 99 -10.15 -16.23 -14.98
N LYS A 100 -10.14 -15.65 -16.18
CA LYS A 100 -8.94 -15.05 -16.76
C LYS A 100 -8.75 -13.59 -16.38
N TRP A 101 -9.84 -12.89 -16.10
CA TRP A 101 -9.84 -11.47 -15.79
C TRP A 101 -10.48 -11.17 -14.45
N MET A 102 -9.85 -10.31 -13.70
CA MET A 102 -10.40 -9.73 -12.50
C MET A 102 -10.56 -8.23 -12.70
N THR A 103 -11.76 -7.73 -12.48
CA THR A 103 -12.02 -6.30 -12.38
C THR A 103 -12.32 -5.93 -10.94
N GLY A 104 -12.05 -4.69 -10.55
CA GLY A 104 -12.34 -4.23 -9.20
C GLY A 104 -12.61 -2.73 -9.18
N ILE A 105 -13.41 -2.35 -8.20
CA ILE A 105 -13.64 -0.96 -7.82
C ILE A 105 -13.37 -0.80 -6.33
N ASN A 106 -12.87 0.36 -5.92
CA ASN A 106 -12.57 0.65 -4.54
C ASN A 106 -12.73 2.13 -4.22
N ALA A 107 -12.87 2.41 -2.93
CA ALA A 107 -12.83 3.76 -2.37
C ALA A 107 -12.01 3.73 -1.09
N PHE A 108 -11.20 4.76 -0.87
CA PHE A 108 -10.33 4.88 0.29
C PHE A 108 -10.47 6.25 0.93
N PHE A 109 -10.16 6.29 2.23
CA PHE A 109 -10.03 7.49 3.02
C PHE A 109 -8.69 7.46 3.74
N ASP A 110 -7.92 8.52 3.59
CA ASP A 110 -6.63 8.76 4.24
C ASP A 110 -6.80 9.80 5.33
N TYR A 111 -6.23 9.57 6.50
CA TYR A 111 -6.19 10.49 7.63
C TYR A 111 -4.77 10.63 8.14
N ASP A 112 -4.23 11.84 8.07
CA ASP A 112 -2.97 12.22 8.71
C ASP A 112 -3.21 12.48 10.19
N ALA A 113 -2.70 11.59 11.04
CA ALA A 113 -2.93 11.66 12.48
C ALA A 113 -2.15 12.78 13.17
N ASP A 114 -1.08 13.28 12.54
CA ASP A 114 -0.22 14.31 13.14
C ASP A 114 -0.76 15.73 12.85
N TYR A 115 -1.30 15.97 11.65
CA TYR A 115 -1.73 17.31 11.23
C TYR A 115 -3.21 17.38 10.82
N GLY A 116 -3.92 16.26 10.86
CA GLY A 116 -5.36 16.21 10.60
C GLY A 116 -5.76 16.41 9.14
N HIS A 117 -4.83 16.24 8.20
CA HIS A 117 -5.14 16.26 6.77
C HIS A 117 -5.97 15.04 6.37
N GLN A 118 -6.90 15.24 5.45
CA GLN A 118 -7.81 14.20 4.97
C GLN A 118 -7.87 14.17 3.47
N ARG A 119 -7.98 12.96 2.91
CA ARG A 119 -8.11 12.73 1.48
C ARG A 119 -9.01 11.53 1.23
N ALA A 120 -9.89 11.63 0.26
CA ALA A 120 -10.64 10.50 -0.29
C ALA A 120 -10.08 10.09 -1.64
N SER A 121 -10.28 8.84 -2.01
CA SER A 121 -9.98 8.37 -3.35
C SER A 121 -10.96 7.31 -3.81
N ILE A 122 -11.13 7.24 -5.14
CA ILE A 122 -11.82 6.16 -5.82
C ILE A 122 -10.88 5.55 -6.84
N GLY A 123 -10.98 4.25 -7.03
CA GLY A 123 -10.10 3.54 -7.95
C GLY A 123 -10.77 2.39 -8.68
N GLY A 124 -10.12 1.98 -9.75
CA GLY A 124 -10.48 0.81 -10.53
C GLY A 124 -9.26 -0.05 -10.83
N GLU A 125 -9.47 -1.35 -10.94
CA GLU A 125 -8.43 -2.30 -11.30
C GLU A 125 -8.95 -3.29 -12.35
N LEU A 126 -8.06 -3.65 -13.27
CA LEU A 126 -8.26 -4.73 -14.25
C LEU A 126 -7.00 -5.57 -14.25
N LYS A 127 -7.11 -6.86 -13.98
CA LYS A 127 -5.96 -7.76 -13.87
C LYS A 127 -6.21 -9.07 -14.58
N SER A 128 -5.15 -9.60 -15.15
CA SER A 128 -5.05 -10.99 -15.62
C SER A 128 -3.77 -11.62 -15.07
N SER A 129 -3.46 -12.83 -15.46
CA SER A 129 -2.19 -13.47 -15.08
C SER A 129 -0.95 -12.75 -15.65
N ALA A 130 -1.10 -12.00 -16.73
CA ALA A 130 0.03 -11.37 -17.44
C ALA A 130 0.03 -9.84 -17.36
N ILE A 131 -1.13 -9.22 -17.17
CA ILE A 131 -1.28 -7.75 -17.24
C ILE A 131 -2.12 -7.27 -16.06
N GLY A 132 -1.71 -6.16 -15.49
CA GLY A 132 -2.46 -5.44 -14.47
C GLY A 132 -2.55 -3.95 -14.79
N LEU A 133 -3.74 -3.38 -14.71
CA LEU A 133 -3.99 -1.95 -14.83
C LEU A 133 -4.71 -1.49 -13.57
N THR A 134 -4.23 -0.42 -12.95
CA THR A 134 -4.92 0.29 -11.87
C THR A 134 -4.99 1.77 -12.18
N ALA A 135 -6.09 2.41 -11.81
CA ALA A 135 -6.27 3.85 -11.91
C ALA A 135 -6.97 4.36 -10.66
N ASN A 136 -6.47 5.47 -10.12
CA ASN A 136 -7.01 6.10 -8.93
C ASN A 136 -7.18 7.60 -9.16
N SER A 137 -8.23 8.16 -8.57
CA SER A 137 -8.46 9.60 -8.46
C SER A 137 -8.55 9.97 -6.99
N TYR A 138 -7.88 11.05 -6.62
CA TYR A 138 -7.73 11.53 -5.24
C TYR A 138 -8.33 12.92 -5.12
N GLN A 139 -9.05 13.13 -4.03
CA GLN A 139 -9.65 14.42 -3.68
C GLN A 139 -9.26 14.82 -2.27
N ALA A 140 -8.68 15.99 -2.13
CA ALA A 140 -8.44 16.64 -0.85
C ALA A 140 -9.77 16.97 -0.17
N LEU A 141 -9.87 16.67 1.12
CA LEU A 141 -11.04 16.97 1.94
C LEU A 141 -10.77 18.08 2.97
N THR A 142 -9.52 18.51 3.06
CA THR A 142 -9.10 19.55 3.99
C THR A 142 -8.38 20.66 3.26
N GLU A 143 -8.70 21.88 3.68
CA GLU A 143 -8.06 23.11 3.29
C GLU A 143 -6.63 23.22 3.89
N TRP A 144 -5.97 24.35 3.66
CA TRP A 144 -4.68 24.68 4.25
C TRP A 144 -4.71 24.58 5.78
N LYS A 145 -3.74 23.89 6.35
CA LYS A 145 -3.55 23.71 7.80
C LYS A 145 -2.08 23.89 8.17
N SER A 146 -1.84 24.18 9.42
CA SER A 146 -0.49 24.11 9.96
C SER A 146 0.02 22.67 9.92
N GLY A 147 1.10 22.48 9.21
CA GLY A 147 1.77 21.21 9.06
C GLY A 147 3.09 21.16 9.83
N LYS A 148 4.05 20.41 9.31
CA LYS A 148 5.36 20.22 9.90
C LYS A 148 6.13 21.55 9.95
N ASP A 149 6.83 21.77 11.06
CA ASP A 149 7.65 22.97 11.33
C ASP A 149 6.85 24.30 11.19
N SER A 150 5.55 24.27 11.53
CA SER A 150 4.61 25.39 11.45
C SER A 150 4.38 25.93 10.02
N ASN A 151 4.80 25.22 9.01
CA ASN A 151 4.50 25.56 7.62
C ASN A 151 3.02 25.31 7.31
N GLN A 152 2.45 26.11 6.41
CA GLN A 152 1.13 25.83 5.87
C GLN A 152 1.22 24.72 4.83
N GLU A 153 0.40 23.69 5.00
CA GLU A 153 0.34 22.55 4.11
C GLU A 153 -1.10 22.27 3.71
N HIS A 154 -1.31 21.73 2.52
CA HIS A 154 -2.58 21.14 2.13
C HIS A 154 -2.37 19.84 1.35
N VAL A 155 -3.38 19.01 1.33
CA VAL A 155 -3.38 17.76 0.57
C VAL A 155 -3.68 18.10 -0.89
N LEU A 156 -2.99 17.42 -1.81
CA LEU A 156 -3.18 17.64 -3.25
C LEU A 156 -4.29 16.72 -3.79
N ASP A 157 -5.10 17.26 -4.68
CA ASP A 157 -5.90 16.49 -5.61
C ASP A 157 -5.01 15.81 -6.65
N GLY A 158 -5.50 14.75 -7.29
CA GLY A 158 -4.71 14.14 -8.33
C GLY A 158 -5.25 12.82 -8.84
N TYR A 159 -4.45 12.21 -9.68
CA TYR A 159 -4.72 10.85 -10.16
C TYR A 159 -3.42 10.10 -10.41
N ASP A 160 -3.51 8.79 -10.38
CA ASP A 160 -2.47 7.91 -10.90
C ASP A 160 -3.05 6.79 -11.76
N ILE A 161 -2.21 6.31 -12.67
CA ILE A 161 -2.46 5.13 -13.49
C ILE A 161 -1.19 4.30 -13.47
N GLU A 162 -1.32 3.02 -13.19
CA GLU A 162 -0.22 2.07 -13.20
C GLU A 162 -0.57 0.87 -14.08
N LEU A 163 0.34 0.55 -15.00
CA LEU A 163 0.30 -0.64 -15.85
C LEU A 163 1.44 -1.56 -15.44
N GLY A 164 1.11 -2.80 -15.08
CA GLY A 164 2.06 -3.88 -14.85
C GLY A 164 1.95 -4.93 -15.96
N ALA A 165 3.07 -5.40 -16.47
CA ALA A 165 3.10 -6.49 -17.44
C ALA A 165 4.18 -7.49 -17.08
N GLN A 166 3.82 -8.79 -17.07
CA GLN A 166 4.78 -9.85 -16.87
C GLN A 166 5.67 -9.97 -18.12
N ILE A 167 6.98 -10.06 -17.90
CA ILE A 167 7.92 -10.23 -19.01
C ILE A 167 7.80 -11.68 -19.55
N PRO A 168 7.56 -11.87 -20.86
CA PRO A 168 7.53 -13.19 -21.45
C PRO A 168 8.83 -13.96 -21.17
N TYR A 169 8.69 -15.26 -20.89
CA TYR A 169 9.80 -16.19 -20.58
C TYR A 169 10.59 -15.89 -19.30
N MET A 170 10.18 -14.88 -18.50
CA MET A 170 10.78 -14.57 -17.19
C MET A 170 9.70 -14.62 -16.09
N PRO A 171 9.27 -15.83 -15.67
CA PRO A 171 8.27 -15.99 -14.65
C PRO A 171 8.74 -15.33 -13.34
N GLY A 172 7.86 -14.56 -12.72
CA GLY A 172 8.17 -13.80 -11.50
C GLY A 172 8.73 -12.40 -11.75
N THR A 173 8.96 -11.98 -13.00
CA THR A 173 9.40 -10.62 -13.34
C THR A 173 8.26 -9.84 -13.95
N THR A 174 7.90 -8.71 -13.33
CA THR A 174 6.87 -7.79 -13.83
C THR A 174 7.50 -6.41 -14.06
N LEU A 175 7.25 -5.84 -15.22
CA LEU A 175 7.58 -4.46 -15.54
C LEU A 175 6.40 -3.56 -15.17
N PHE A 176 6.67 -2.45 -14.47
CA PHE A 176 5.67 -1.46 -14.11
C PHE A 176 5.93 -0.13 -14.79
N LEU A 177 4.88 0.46 -15.33
CA LEU A 177 4.85 1.83 -15.82
C LEU A 177 3.80 2.60 -15.01
N LYS A 178 4.21 3.69 -14.37
CA LYS A 178 3.31 4.52 -13.57
C LYS A 178 3.34 5.97 -14.06
N SER A 179 2.16 6.55 -14.21
CA SER A 179 1.95 7.98 -14.48
C SER A 179 1.08 8.57 -13.39
N TRP A 180 1.38 9.80 -12.97
CA TRP A 180 0.59 10.52 -11.97
C TRP A 180 0.59 12.01 -12.24
N LYS A 181 -0.44 12.69 -11.80
CA LYS A 181 -0.51 14.15 -11.76
C LYS A 181 -1.12 14.59 -10.44
N TRP A 182 -0.48 15.56 -9.82
CA TRP A 182 -0.94 16.22 -8.62
C TRP A 182 -1.19 17.68 -8.90
N SER A 183 -2.25 18.26 -8.34
CA SER A 183 -2.65 19.66 -8.50
C SER A 183 -3.09 20.23 -7.15
N GLY A 184 -2.67 21.45 -6.87
CA GLY A 184 -3.02 22.21 -5.68
C GLY A 184 -2.65 23.65 -5.86
#